data_9096456117a25481f1fd5104812b615f
#
_entry.id   9096456117a25481f1fd5104812b615f
#
_cell.length_a   1.000
_cell.length_b   1.000
_cell.length_c   1.000
_cell.angle_alpha   90.00
_cell.angle_beta   90.00
_cell.angle_gamma   90.00
#
_symmetry.space_group_name_H-M   'P 1'
#
loop_
_entity.id
_entity.type
_entity.pdbx_description
1 polymer ?
#
loop_
_entity_poly.entity_id
_entity_poly.type
_entity_poly.pdbx_seq_one_letter_code
_entity_poly.pdbx_strand_id
1 'polypeptide(L)'
;MRWSTIALVSLLLMAALSTGGQDVKSQQAEKSKPPVKAEQRGRILGIGGVFFKSANRDQTREWYAKHLGLADTGHGAMLPWREHDDPQKEHVTVWTVFPASTKYFDPSPAPFMINYIVDDMDALLDRLKQEGVKIDPNRMDESYGRFAWIYDPDGNKIELWQPSVKH
;
A
#
# COMPACT_ATOMS: atom_id res chain seq x y z
N MET A 1 -57.78 11.54 -32.07
CA MET A 1 -59.05 11.32 -31.39
C MET A 1 -58.93 11.70 -29.94
N ARG A 2 -59.58 12.80 -29.63
CA ARG A 2 -60.40 13.17 -28.46
C ARG A 2 -59.61 13.37 -27.17
N TRP A 3 -59.36 14.63 -26.75
CA TRP A 3 -60.20 15.61 -26.02
C TRP A 3 -60.55 15.09 -24.62
N SER A 4 -60.40 15.77 -23.51
CA SER A 4 -60.86 17.13 -23.10
C SER A 4 -60.22 17.45 -21.72
N THR A 5 -59.69 18.60 -21.50
CA THR A 5 -60.23 19.92 -21.04
C THR A 5 -60.87 20.00 -19.66
N ILE A 6 -60.53 21.14 -18.99
CA ILE A 6 -61.32 22.01 -18.07
C ILE A 6 -61.14 21.68 -16.56
N ALA A 7 -60.97 22.58 -15.64
CA ALA A 7 -61.11 24.04 -15.60
C ALA A 7 -60.44 24.65 -14.33
N LEU A 8 -60.15 25.91 -14.45
CA LEU A 8 -59.92 26.93 -13.47
C LEU A 8 -60.91 26.92 -12.25
N VAL A 9 -60.42 27.30 -11.07
CA VAL A 9 -61.08 28.33 -10.27
C VAL A 9 -60.06 29.09 -9.42
N SER A 10 -60.01 30.38 -9.62
CA SER A 10 -59.30 31.41 -8.85
C SER A 10 -60.04 31.68 -7.54
N LEU A 11 -59.33 31.99 -6.47
CA LEU A 11 -59.79 33.00 -5.51
C LEU A 11 -58.62 33.64 -4.78
N LEU A 12 -58.51 34.94 -4.93
CA LEU A 12 -57.69 35.86 -4.14
C LEU A 12 -58.21 35.94 -2.71
N LEU A 13 -57.32 36.04 -1.73
CA LEU A 13 -57.52 36.98 -0.61
C LEU A 13 -56.17 37.50 -0.08
N MET A 14 -56.09 38.78 -0.05
CA MET A 14 -55.01 39.61 0.55
C MET A 14 -55.07 39.61 2.08
N ALA A 15 -53.95 39.77 2.71
CA ALA A 15 -53.49 40.67 3.80
C ALA A 15 -52.66 39.86 4.82
N ALA A 16 -51.61 40.29 5.39
CA ALA A 16 -51.06 41.53 5.84
C ALA A 16 -49.61 41.34 6.27
N LEU A 17 -48.86 42.39 6.23
CA LEU A 17 -47.47 42.54 6.68
C LEU A 17 -47.26 42.08 8.14
N SER A 18 -46.12 41.34 8.36
CA SER A 18 -45.39 41.45 9.62
C SER A 18 -43.91 41.23 9.35
N THR A 19 -43.15 42.27 9.57
CA THR A 19 -41.70 42.36 9.60
C THR A 19 -41.14 41.46 10.69
N GLY A 20 -40.18 40.60 10.35
CA GLY A 20 -39.42 39.83 11.31
C GLY A 20 -38.23 39.23 10.59
N GLY A 21 -37.11 39.98 10.53
CA GLY A 21 -35.85 39.46 10.05
C GLY A 21 -35.40 38.33 10.96
N GLN A 22 -35.25 37.16 10.40
CA GLN A 22 -34.45 36.09 11.00
C GLN A 22 -33.42 35.68 9.99
N ASP A 23 -32.17 35.95 10.35
CA ASP A 23 -30.98 35.47 9.72
C ASP A 23 -31.06 33.95 9.58
N VAL A 24 -31.27 33.48 8.36
CA VAL A 24 -31.05 32.07 8.00
C VAL A 24 -29.55 31.90 7.93
N LYS A 25 -28.92 31.66 9.08
CA LYS A 25 -27.60 31.04 9.14
C LYS A 25 -27.68 29.70 8.39
N SER A 26 -27.10 29.68 7.22
CA SER A 26 -26.78 28.46 6.48
C SER A 26 -25.96 27.56 7.39
N GLN A 27 -26.62 26.61 8.05
CA GLN A 27 -25.94 25.47 8.63
C GLN A 27 -25.44 24.61 7.47
N GLN A 28 -24.24 24.92 7.00
CA GLN A 28 -23.43 23.95 6.27
C GLN A 28 -23.26 22.76 7.20
N ALA A 29 -23.95 21.67 6.87
CA ALA A 29 -23.71 20.38 7.49
C ALA A 29 -22.24 20.02 7.22
N GLU A 30 -21.41 20.23 8.22
CA GLU A 30 -20.06 19.73 8.29
C GLU A 30 -20.16 18.21 8.14
N LYS A 31 -19.85 17.71 6.94
CA LYS A 31 -19.72 16.27 6.70
C LYS A 31 -18.65 15.79 7.66
N SER A 32 -19.07 15.24 8.78
CA SER A 32 -18.19 14.58 9.73
C SER A 32 -17.38 13.54 8.97
N LYS A 33 -16.08 13.80 8.87
CA LYS A 33 -15.11 12.84 8.38
C LYS A 33 -15.34 11.54 9.16
N PRO A 34 -15.52 10.38 8.49
CA PRO A 34 -15.71 9.13 9.21
C PRO A 34 -14.59 8.97 10.25
N PRO A 35 -14.87 8.41 11.44
CA PRO A 35 -13.85 8.25 12.46
C PRO A 35 -12.66 7.52 11.85
N VAL A 36 -11.47 8.11 11.93
CA VAL A 36 -10.23 7.49 11.51
C VAL A 36 -10.13 6.21 12.33
N LYS A 37 -10.34 5.07 11.67
CA LYS A 37 -10.16 3.75 12.26
C LYS A 37 -8.76 3.75 12.85
N ALA A 38 -8.64 3.48 14.17
CA ALA A 38 -7.35 3.48 14.86
C ALA A 38 -6.32 2.81 13.95
N GLU A 39 -5.28 3.54 13.60
CA GLU A 39 -4.35 3.14 12.56
C GLU A 39 -3.68 1.84 13.00
N GLN A 40 -4.05 0.74 12.35
CA GLN A 40 -3.54 -0.58 12.71
C GLN A 40 -2.05 -0.61 12.37
N ARG A 41 -1.19 -0.64 13.39
CA ARG A 41 0.26 -0.77 13.23
C ARG A 41 0.61 -2.14 12.65
N GLY A 42 1.73 -2.25 12.00
CA GLY A 42 2.17 -3.49 11.35
C GLY A 42 1.44 -3.73 10.03
N ARG A 43 1.31 -2.69 9.19
CA ARG A 43 0.74 -2.76 7.85
C ARG A 43 1.81 -2.97 6.81
N ILE A 44 1.43 -3.61 5.71
CA ILE A 44 2.21 -3.60 4.48
C ILE A 44 1.95 -2.26 3.78
N LEU A 45 3.03 -1.52 3.47
CA LEU A 45 2.98 -0.25 2.76
C LEU A 45 3.10 -0.42 1.25
N GLY A 46 3.87 -1.42 0.81
CA GLY A 46 4.08 -1.69 -0.59
C GLY A 46 5.14 -2.76 -0.82
N ILE A 47 5.54 -2.93 -2.08
CA ILE A 47 6.58 -3.87 -2.48
C ILE A 47 7.94 -3.18 -2.33
N GLY A 48 8.78 -3.71 -1.43
CA GLY A 48 10.16 -3.26 -1.20
C GLY A 48 11.18 -3.97 -2.09
N GLY A 49 10.85 -5.16 -2.60
CA GLY A 49 11.75 -5.88 -3.48
C GLY A 49 11.08 -6.99 -4.30
N VAL A 50 11.58 -7.18 -5.49
CA VAL A 50 11.26 -8.30 -6.38
C VAL A 50 12.55 -9.04 -6.70
N PHE A 51 12.69 -10.24 -6.18
CA PHE A 51 13.89 -11.05 -6.27
C PHE A 51 13.60 -12.35 -7.00
N PHE A 52 14.47 -12.76 -7.90
CA PHE A 52 14.32 -14.04 -8.59
C PHE A 52 15.66 -14.67 -8.92
N LYS A 53 15.65 -15.99 -9.10
CA LYS A 53 16.82 -16.77 -9.45
C LYS A 53 17.00 -16.84 -10.97
N SER A 54 18.25 -16.82 -11.43
CA SER A 54 18.58 -17.08 -12.83
C SER A 54 19.81 -17.96 -12.93
N ALA A 55 19.78 -18.91 -13.87
CA ALA A 55 20.95 -19.74 -14.22
C ALA A 55 22.07 -18.88 -14.86
N ASN A 56 21.69 -17.83 -15.58
CA ASN A 56 22.60 -16.91 -16.26
C ASN A 56 22.38 -15.48 -15.73
N ARG A 57 22.64 -15.27 -14.43
CA ARG A 57 22.39 -14.04 -13.71
C ARG A 57 22.83 -12.78 -14.46
N ASP A 58 24.08 -12.74 -14.89
CA ASP A 58 24.69 -11.55 -15.49
C ASP A 58 24.07 -11.24 -16.86
N GLN A 59 23.87 -12.27 -17.70
CA GLN A 59 23.16 -12.10 -18.98
C GLN A 59 21.72 -11.62 -18.77
N THR A 60 21.04 -12.13 -17.74
CA THR A 60 19.68 -11.69 -17.40
C THR A 60 19.67 -10.21 -16.99
N ARG A 61 20.60 -9.79 -16.11
CA ARG A 61 20.74 -8.40 -15.69
C ARG A 61 21.03 -7.46 -16.86
N GLU A 62 21.97 -7.84 -17.74
CA GLU A 62 22.28 -7.08 -18.95
C GLU A 62 21.05 -6.93 -19.86
N TRP A 63 20.27 -8.00 -20.03
CA TRP A 63 19.06 -7.97 -20.83
C TRP A 63 18.04 -6.96 -20.26
N TYR A 64 17.77 -7.00 -18.95
CA TYR A 64 16.85 -6.09 -18.30
C TYR A 64 17.34 -4.65 -18.32
N ALA A 65 18.63 -4.41 -18.13
CA ALA A 65 19.23 -3.10 -18.25
C ALA A 65 19.06 -2.52 -19.66
N LYS A 66 19.37 -3.34 -20.68
CA LYS A 66 19.34 -2.95 -22.10
C LYS A 66 17.94 -2.68 -22.61
N HIS A 67 16.98 -3.55 -22.26
CA HIS A 67 15.66 -3.54 -22.88
C HIS A 67 14.59 -2.86 -22.05
N LEU A 68 14.75 -2.81 -20.71
CA LEU A 68 13.78 -2.23 -19.79
C LEU A 68 14.34 -1.08 -18.95
N GLY A 69 15.62 -0.74 -19.12
CA GLY A 69 16.26 0.34 -18.35
C GLY A 69 16.49 -0.01 -16.88
N LEU A 70 16.37 -1.29 -16.48
CA LEU A 70 16.59 -1.72 -15.10
C LEU A 70 18.09 -1.96 -14.85
N ALA A 71 18.86 -0.87 -14.84
CA ALA A 71 20.30 -0.92 -14.60
C ALA A 71 20.59 -1.24 -13.13
N ASP A 72 21.42 -2.27 -12.91
CA ASP A 72 21.85 -2.64 -11.58
C ASP A 72 22.96 -1.70 -11.07
N THR A 73 22.74 -1.09 -9.91
CA THR A 73 23.67 -0.16 -9.25
C THR A 73 24.61 -0.86 -8.26
N GLY A 74 24.69 -2.20 -8.28
CA GLY A 74 25.45 -3.01 -7.33
C GLY A 74 24.57 -3.73 -6.30
N HIS A 75 23.36 -3.20 -6.05
CA HIS A 75 22.37 -3.76 -5.14
C HIS A 75 21.05 -4.11 -5.83
N GLY A 76 21.02 -4.07 -7.17
CA GLY A 76 19.81 -4.19 -7.98
C GLY A 76 19.41 -2.88 -8.63
N ALA A 77 18.37 -2.91 -9.46
CA ALA A 77 17.74 -1.69 -9.97
C ALA A 77 16.79 -1.11 -8.91
N MET A 78 16.85 0.20 -8.73
CA MET A 78 16.06 0.93 -7.75
C MET A 78 14.88 1.61 -8.44
N LEU A 79 13.65 1.28 -8.05
CA LEU A 79 12.42 1.82 -8.58
C LEU A 79 11.74 2.67 -7.50
N PRO A 80 11.94 4.00 -7.49
CA PRO A 80 11.37 4.87 -6.47
C PRO A 80 9.86 5.03 -6.67
N TRP A 81 9.12 5.11 -5.57
CA TRP A 81 7.69 5.38 -5.55
C TRP A 81 7.29 6.13 -4.28
N ARG A 82 6.07 6.67 -4.24
CA ARG A 82 5.55 7.44 -3.11
C ARG A 82 4.26 6.83 -2.60
N GLU A 83 4.01 6.97 -1.30
CA GLU A 83 2.74 6.53 -0.73
C GLU A 83 1.58 7.32 -1.34
N HIS A 84 0.48 6.61 -1.63
CA HIS A 84 -0.72 7.26 -2.18
C HIS A 84 -1.33 8.27 -1.20
N ASP A 85 -1.39 7.91 0.09
CA ASP A 85 -2.04 8.72 1.12
C ASP A 85 -1.10 9.77 1.72
N ASP A 86 0.20 9.63 1.55
CA ASP A 86 1.23 10.59 1.97
C ASP A 86 2.35 10.69 0.93
N PRO A 87 2.17 11.51 -0.11
CA PRO A 87 3.15 11.63 -1.20
C PRO A 87 4.51 12.23 -0.79
N GLN A 88 4.66 12.69 0.45
CA GLN A 88 5.96 13.12 0.97
C GLN A 88 6.84 11.94 1.40
N LYS A 89 6.23 10.79 1.66
CA LYS A 89 6.96 9.56 1.97
C LYS A 89 7.39 8.87 0.70
N GLU A 90 8.68 8.76 0.53
CA GLU A 90 9.31 8.10 -0.62
C GLU A 90 9.87 6.74 -0.19
N HIS A 91 9.62 5.76 -1.02
CA HIS A 91 10.08 4.38 -0.88
C HIS A 91 10.78 3.93 -2.16
N VAL A 92 11.37 2.74 -2.09
CA VAL A 92 12.02 2.12 -3.24
C VAL A 92 11.63 0.66 -3.32
N THR A 93 11.40 0.17 -4.54
CA THR A 93 11.35 -1.26 -4.83
C THR A 93 12.68 -1.67 -5.44
N VAL A 94 13.37 -2.61 -4.80
CA VAL A 94 14.62 -3.17 -5.29
C VAL A 94 14.31 -4.35 -6.23
N TRP A 95 14.70 -4.24 -7.47
CA TRP A 95 14.62 -5.35 -8.44
C TRP A 95 15.98 -6.02 -8.54
N THR A 96 16.08 -7.31 -8.23
CA THR A 96 17.37 -8.01 -8.22
C THR A 96 17.28 -9.45 -8.72
N VAL A 97 18.28 -9.85 -9.49
CA VAL A 97 18.50 -11.23 -9.96
C VAL A 97 19.57 -11.90 -9.12
N PHE A 98 19.21 -13.02 -8.52
CA PHE A 98 20.12 -13.88 -7.77
C PHE A 98 20.63 -15.03 -8.64
N PRO A 99 21.82 -15.58 -8.36
CA PRO A 99 22.24 -16.82 -9.02
C PRO A 99 21.33 -17.97 -8.62
N ALA A 100 21.12 -18.93 -9.53
CA ALA A 100 20.27 -20.10 -9.26
C ALA A 100 20.70 -20.89 -8.02
N SER A 101 22.00 -20.85 -7.68
CA SER A 101 22.59 -21.53 -6.52
C SER A 101 22.39 -20.80 -5.19
N THR A 102 21.75 -19.62 -5.20
CA THR A 102 21.55 -18.85 -3.95
C THR A 102 20.80 -19.64 -2.91
N LYS A 103 21.25 -19.53 -1.66
CA LYS A 103 20.58 -20.07 -0.47
C LYS A 103 19.67 -19.06 0.23
N TYR A 104 19.62 -17.84 -0.27
CA TYR A 104 18.87 -16.75 0.36
C TYR A 104 17.36 -17.04 0.44
N PHE A 105 16.84 -17.79 -0.53
CA PHE A 105 15.43 -18.16 -0.58
C PHE A 105 15.10 -19.45 0.20
N ASP A 106 16.13 -20.19 0.66
CA ASP A 106 15.91 -21.44 1.40
C ASP A 106 15.05 -21.20 2.66
N PRO A 107 14.21 -22.17 3.04
CA PRO A 107 14.00 -23.48 2.41
C PRO A 107 12.94 -23.45 1.27
N SER A 108 12.49 -22.28 0.81
CA SER A 108 11.51 -22.19 -0.27
C SER A 108 12.08 -22.72 -1.60
N PRO A 109 11.37 -23.61 -2.31
CA PRO A 109 11.76 -24.05 -3.63
C PRO A 109 11.46 -23.01 -4.72
N ALA A 110 10.72 -21.96 -4.41
CA ALA A 110 10.31 -20.95 -5.37
C ALA A 110 11.51 -20.27 -6.03
N PRO A 111 11.46 -19.99 -7.34
CA PRO A 111 12.51 -19.26 -8.04
C PRO A 111 12.46 -17.74 -7.78
N PHE A 112 11.55 -17.28 -6.94
CA PHE A 112 11.36 -15.87 -6.60
C PHE A 112 11.15 -15.68 -5.10
N MET A 113 11.34 -14.45 -4.62
CA MET A 113 10.94 -14.00 -3.30
C MET A 113 10.50 -12.54 -3.41
N ILE A 114 9.39 -12.21 -2.77
CA ILE A 114 8.88 -10.83 -2.67
C ILE A 114 9.27 -10.26 -1.31
N ASN A 115 9.78 -9.04 -1.32
CA ASN A 115 9.97 -8.24 -0.12
C ASN A 115 8.84 -7.24 -0.01
N TYR A 116 8.27 -7.11 1.19
CA TYR A 116 7.24 -6.11 1.51
C TYR A 116 7.77 -5.10 2.51
N ILE A 117 7.55 -3.82 2.25
CA ILE A 117 7.81 -2.74 3.21
C ILE A 117 6.71 -2.73 4.26
N VAL A 118 7.10 -2.65 5.52
CA VAL A 118 6.20 -2.61 6.67
C VAL A 118 6.44 -1.35 7.51
N ASP A 119 5.37 -0.82 8.12
CA ASP A 119 5.46 0.37 8.97
C ASP A 119 5.93 0.05 10.40
N ASP A 120 5.60 -1.14 10.92
CA ASP A 120 5.96 -1.59 12.27
C ASP A 120 6.17 -3.11 12.28
N MET A 121 7.43 -3.52 12.25
CA MET A 121 7.84 -4.93 12.19
C MET A 121 7.37 -5.71 13.42
N ASP A 122 7.51 -5.15 14.61
CA ASP A 122 7.20 -5.86 15.84
C ASP A 122 5.69 -6.08 15.96
N ALA A 123 4.88 -5.04 15.70
CA ALA A 123 3.43 -5.18 15.70
C ALA A 123 2.91 -6.18 14.66
N LEU A 124 3.54 -6.20 13.47
CA LEU A 124 3.19 -7.17 12.43
C LEU A 124 3.52 -8.60 12.87
N LEU A 125 4.73 -8.84 13.36
CA LEU A 125 5.18 -10.18 13.73
C LEU A 125 4.40 -10.73 14.94
N ASP A 126 4.06 -9.89 15.92
CA ASP A 126 3.23 -10.28 17.06
C ASP A 126 1.84 -10.75 16.60
N ARG A 127 1.23 -10.01 15.67
CA ARG A 127 -0.07 -10.42 15.10
C ARG A 127 0.06 -11.72 14.31
N LEU A 128 1.02 -11.83 13.41
CA LEU A 128 1.23 -13.04 12.59
C LEU A 128 1.49 -14.29 13.46
N LYS A 129 2.21 -14.12 14.58
CA LYS A 129 2.43 -15.19 15.54
C LYS A 129 1.13 -15.64 16.20
N GLN A 130 0.25 -14.70 16.59
CA GLN A 130 -1.06 -15.02 17.16
C GLN A 130 -1.97 -15.72 16.15
N GLU A 131 -1.83 -15.37 14.86
CA GLU A 131 -2.56 -15.98 13.75
C GLU A 131 -1.98 -17.33 13.30
N GLY A 132 -0.87 -17.78 13.91
CA GLY A 132 -0.25 -19.08 13.60
C GLY A 132 0.56 -19.10 12.30
N VAL A 133 0.92 -17.94 11.77
CA VAL A 133 1.77 -17.84 10.57
C VAL A 133 3.18 -18.35 10.88
N LYS A 134 3.73 -19.16 10.00
CA LYS A 134 5.12 -19.65 10.12
C LYS A 134 6.10 -18.50 9.94
N ILE A 135 6.82 -18.15 10.98
CA ILE A 135 7.83 -17.09 11.00
C ILE A 135 9.22 -17.75 11.04
N ASP A 136 10.15 -17.26 10.22
CA ASP A 136 11.54 -17.69 10.27
C ASP A 136 12.20 -17.22 11.59
N PRO A 137 12.99 -18.07 12.27
CA PRO A 137 13.67 -17.67 13.50
C PRO A 137 14.77 -16.61 13.30
N ASN A 138 15.28 -16.51 12.07
CA ASN A 138 16.32 -15.53 11.76
C ASN A 138 15.73 -14.13 11.63
N ARG A 139 16.55 -13.15 12.02
CA ARG A 139 16.32 -11.71 11.87
C ARG A 139 17.59 -11.06 11.37
N MET A 140 17.45 -9.91 10.73
CA MET A 140 18.59 -9.11 10.32
C MET A 140 18.28 -7.65 10.60
N ASP A 141 19.19 -6.98 11.32
CA ASP A 141 19.11 -5.57 11.64
C ASP A 141 20.34 -4.87 11.02
N GLU A 142 20.07 -4.03 10.02
CA GLU A 142 21.07 -3.32 9.25
C GLU A 142 20.88 -1.79 9.36
N SER A 143 21.87 -1.04 8.98
CA SER A 143 21.80 0.44 9.02
C SER A 143 20.67 1.02 8.16
N TYR A 144 20.19 0.27 7.17
CA TYR A 144 19.13 0.66 6.24
C TYR A 144 17.77 0.02 6.57
N GLY A 145 17.68 -0.77 7.64
CA GLY A 145 16.40 -1.33 8.10
C GLY A 145 16.48 -2.68 8.77
N ARG A 146 15.33 -3.11 9.25
CA ARG A 146 15.12 -4.39 9.92
C ARG A 146 14.44 -5.36 8.98
N PHE A 147 14.83 -6.64 9.02
CA PHE A 147 14.32 -7.69 8.16
C PHE A 147 13.84 -8.90 8.94
N ALA A 148 12.76 -9.49 8.48
CA ALA A 148 12.21 -10.74 8.97
C ALA A 148 11.68 -11.55 7.80
N TRP A 149 11.50 -12.86 8.00
CA TRP A 149 10.94 -13.72 6.96
C TRP A 149 9.78 -14.52 7.51
N ILE A 150 8.81 -14.74 6.66
CA ILE A 150 7.62 -15.56 6.90
C ILE A 150 7.41 -16.51 5.73
N TYR A 151 6.50 -17.46 5.89
CA TYR A 151 6.16 -18.41 4.84
C TYR A 151 4.65 -18.41 4.62
N ASP A 152 4.26 -18.36 3.35
CA ASP A 152 2.88 -18.52 2.95
C ASP A 152 2.43 -20.01 3.04
N PRO A 153 1.14 -20.33 2.81
CA PRO A 153 0.65 -21.71 2.86
C PRO A 153 1.31 -22.66 1.87
N ASP A 154 1.82 -22.15 0.74
CA ASP A 154 2.54 -22.93 -0.27
C ASP A 154 4.04 -23.07 0.04
N GLY A 155 4.50 -22.49 1.14
CA GLY A 155 5.90 -22.52 1.56
C GLY A 155 6.79 -21.51 0.84
N ASN A 156 6.24 -20.55 0.13
CA ASN A 156 7.03 -19.47 -0.43
C ASN A 156 7.57 -18.59 0.70
N LYS A 157 8.89 -18.31 0.65
CA LYS A 157 9.53 -17.39 1.58
C LYS A 157 9.21 -15.96 1.18
N ILE A 158 8.76 -15.18 2.14
CA ILE A 158 8.43 -13.76 2.00
C ILE A 158 9.36 -12.98 2.92
N GLU A 159 9.95 -11.92 2.41
CA GLU A 159 10.77 -11.01 3.19
C GLU A 159 9.94 -9.79 3.61
N LEU A 160 10.05 -9.43 4.87
CA LEU A 160 9.47 -8.21 5.44
C LEU A 160 10.62 -7.25 5.71
N TRP A 161 10.45 -6.00 5.33
CA TRP A 161 11.44 -4.94 5.52
C TRP A 161 10.81 -3.71 6.16
N GLN A 162 11.31 -3.34 7.32
CA GLN A 162 11.03 -2.04 7.92
C GLN A 162 12.23 -1.14 7.67
N PRO A 163 12.15 -0.17 6.74
CA PRO A 163 13.23 0.76 6.48
C PRO A 163 13.60 1.58 7.71
N SER A 164 14.89 1.89 7.87
CA SER A 164 15.34 2.87 8.88
C SER A 164 14.80 4.24 8.52
N VAL A 165 14.24 4.95 9.50
CA VAL A 165 13.87 6.35 9.34
C VAL A 165 15.18 7.13 9.16
N LYS A 166 15.41 7.71 8.00
CA LYS A 166 16.50 8.66 7.81
C LYS A 166 16.09 9.95 8.50
N HIS A 167 16.74 10.26 9.61
CA HIS A 167 16.66 11.56 10.28
C HIS A 167 17.51 12.59 9.55
#